data_23c5f8e77f2d87d14c2d5af214ffb5af
#
_entry.id   23c5f8e77f2d87d14c2d5af214ffb5af
#
_cell.length_a   1.000
_cell.length_b   1.000
_cell.length_c   1.000
_cell.angle_alpha   90.00
_cell.angle_beta   90.00
_cell.angle_gamma   90.00
#
_symmetry.space_group_name_H-M   'P 1'
#
loop_
_entity.id
_entity.type
_entity.pdbx_description
1 polymer ?
#
loop_
_entity_poly.entity_id
_entity_poly.type
_entity_poly.pdbx_seq_one_letter_code
_entity_poly.pdbx_strand_id
1 'polypeptide(L)'
;PVVDWISMNDSEKHQEYLIRRVREQKPEILQYLEQIGILPGVKVKIKEIGPFDGPITVDIEGREEVIGNNIAGKIYLVNYE
;
A
#
# COMPACT_ATOMS: atom_id res chain seq x y z
N PRO A 1 -6.07 6.72 -21.82
CA PRO A 1 -5.38 7.47 -20.78
C PRO A 1 -4.27 6.66 -20.14
N VAL A 2 -3.22 7.34 -19.83
CA VAL A 2 -2.11 6.70 -19.14
C VAL A 2 -2.42 6.63 -17.66
N VAL A 3 -2.23 5.46 -17.09
CA VAL A 3 -2.46 5.27 -15.67
C VAL A 3 -1.11 4.97 -15.04
N ASP A 4 -0.67 5.86 -14.17
CA ASP A 4 0.63 5.72 -13.50
C ASP A 4 0.46 4.98 -12.17
N TRP A 5 -0.24 3.87 -12.24
CA TRP A 5 -0.40 3.03 -11.05
C TRP A 5 0.85 2.21 -10.86
N ILE A 6 1.32 2.16 -9.62
CA ILE A 6 2.42 1.27 -9.26
C ILE A 6 1.95 0.38 -8.13
N SER A 7 2.52 -0.81 -8.04
CA SER A 7 2.26 -1.62 -6.87
C SER A 7 3.03 -1.06 -5.69
N MET A 8 2.53 -1.33 -4.48
CA MET A 8 3.22 -0.84 -3.28
C MET A 8 4.65 -1.36 -3.21
N ASN A 9 4.92 -2.53 -3.82
CA ASN A 9 6.28 -3.08 -3.85
C ASN A 9 7.25 -2.20 -4.65
N ASP A 10 6.74 -1.40 -5.57
CA ASP A 10 7.56 -0.53 -6.40
C ASP A 10 7.55 0.91 -5.90
N SER A 11 7.00 1.14 -4.73
CA SER A 11 6.92 2.50 -4.17
C SER A 11 8.26 2.93 -3.62
N GLU A 12 8.38 4.23 -3.36
CA GLU A 12 9.62 4.82 -2.86
C GLU A 12 9.46 5.22 -1.41
N LYS A 13 10.53 5.00 -0.66
CA LYS A 13 10.56 5.36 0.74
C LYS A 13 10.36 6.87 0.91
N HIS A 14 9.59 7.24 1.92
CA HIS A 14 9.28 8.62 2.29
C HIS A 14 8.32 9.34 1.34
N GLN A 15 7.84 8.65 0.30
CA GLN A 15 6.90 9.22 -0.65
C GLN A 15 5.47 9.00 -0.18
N GLU A 16 4.60 9.96 -0.49
CA GLU A 16 3.18 9.84 -0.21
C GLU A 16 2.42 9.39 -1.45
N TYR A 17 1.42 8.55 -1.23
CA TYR A 17 0.61 7.99 -2.31
C TYR A 17 -0.85 7.93 -1.90
N LEU A 18 -1.72 7.86 -2.89
CA LEU A 18 -3.11 7.48 -2.67
C LEU A 18 -3.29 6.02 -3.08
N ILE A 19 -4.02 5.28 -2.28
CA ILE A 19 -4.39 3.92 -2.63
C ILE A 19 -5.44 4.00 -3.72
N ARG A 20 -5.15 3.39 -4.85
CA ARG A 20 -6.05 3.43 -6.00
C ARG A 20 -6.87 2.17 -6.12
N ARG A 21 -6.28 1.02 -5.84
CA ARG A 21 -6.97 -0.25 -6.01
C ARG A 21 -6.26 -1.33 -5.21
N VAL A 22 -7.05 -2.29 -4.72
CA VAL A 22 -6.54 -3.49 -4.08
C VAL A 22 -7.00 -4.66 -4.93
N ARG A 23 -6.06 -5.43 -5.47
CA ARG A 23 -6.35 -6.56 -6.35
C ARG A 23 -6.21 -7.86 -5.59
N GLU A 24 -7.03 -8.04 -4.57
CA GLU A 24 -7.06 -9.24 -3.76
C GLU A 24 -8.47 -9.79 -3.78
N GLN A 25 -8.60 -11.12 -3.76
CA GLN A 25 -9.90 -11.76 -3.84
C GLN A 25 -10.25 -12.53 -2.58
N LYS A 26 -9.29 -12.82 -1.71
CA LYS A 26 -9.57 -13.56 -0.48
C LYS A 26 -10.27 -12.66 0.52
N PRO A 27 -11.49 -13.02 0.95
CA PRO A 27 -12.25 -12.14 1.84
C PRO A 27 -11.52 -11.83 3.16
N GLU A 28 -10.81 -12.80 3.71
CA GLU A 28 -10.12 -12.58 4.97
C GLU A 28 -9.00 -11.57 4.84
N ILE A 29 -8.32 -11.54 3.68
CA ILE A 29 -7.28 -10.56 3.45
C ILE A 29 -7.88 -9.18 3.21
N LEU A 30 -8.98 -9.13 2.44
CA LEU A 30 -9.67 -7.87 2.20
C LEU A 30 -10.18 -7.27 3.50
N GLN A 31 -10.73 -8.11 4.39
CA GLN A 31 -11.21 -7.64 5.68
C GLN A 31 -10.07 -7.12 6.53
N TYR A 32 -8.93 -7.81 6.53
CA TYR A 32 -7.77 -7.35 7.26
C TYR A 32 -7.30 -5.99 6.76
N LEU A 33 -7.19 -5.83 5.44
CA LEU A 33 -6.76 -4.57 4.86
C LEU A 33 -7.73 -3.44 5.19
N GLU A 34 -9.03 -3.73 5.15
CA GLU A 34 -10.03 -2.74 5.52
C GLU A 34 -9.87 -2.32 6.97
N GLN A 35 -9.61 -3.27 7.86
CA GLN A 35 -9.44 -2.98 9.28
C GLN A 35 -8.26 -2.06 9.55
N ILE A 36 -7.18 -2.20 8.80
CA ILE A 36 -6.02 -1.35 9.00
C ILE A 36 -6.06 -0.08 8.16
N GLY A 37 -7.14 0.13 7.40
CA GLY A 37 -7.34 1.37 6.67
C GLY A 37 -6.81 1.38 5.25
N ILE A 38 -6.47 0.22 4.69
CA ILE A 38 -6.02 0.12 3.31
C ILE A 38 -7.24 0.03 2.41
N LEU A 39 -7.74 1.18 2.00
CA LEU A 39 -8.93 1.30 1.16
C LEU A 39 -8.64 2.27 0.03
N PRO A 40 -9.27 2.09 -1.13
CA PRO A 40 -9.11 3.07 -2.21
C PRO A 40 -9.46 4.48 -1.73
N GLY A 41 -8.63 5.44 -2.13
CA GLY A 41 -8.82 6.84 -1.77
C GLY A 41 -8.08 7.27 -0.52
N VAL A 42 -7.51 6.34 0.23
CA VAL A 42 -6.79 6.66 1.47
C VAL A 42 -5.34 7.03 1.15
N LYS A 43 -4.83 8.05 1.82
CA LYS A 43 -3.46 8.48 1.65
C LYS A 43 -2.55 7.65 2.57
N VAL A 44 -1.42 7.21 2.02
CA VAL A 44 -0.41 6.48 2.77
C VAL A 44 0.96 7.10 2.52
N LYS A 45 1.84 6.98 3.48
CA LYS A 45 3.23 7.35 3.33
C LYS A 45 4.10 6.13 3.56
N ILE A 46 5.05 5.91 2.67
CA ILE A 46 5.95 4.76 2.78
C ILE A 46 7.06 5.12 3.75
N LYS A 47 7.17 4.37 4.84
CA LYS A 47 8.14 4.66 5.89
C LYS A 47 9.39 3.81 5.77
N GLU A 48 9.24 2.53 5.50
CA GLU A 48 10.36 1.61 5.38
C GLU A 48 10.03 0.56 4.34
N ILE A 49 11.07 0.12 3.65
CA ILE A 49 10.96 -1.00 2.70
C ILE A 49 12.01 -1.99 3.11
N GLY A 50 11.57 -3.17 3.57
CA GLY A 50 12.48 -4.21 4.01
C GLY A 50 13.32 -4.72 2.86
N PRO A 51 14.58 -5.10 3.12
CA PRO A 51 15.44 -5.64 2.07
C PRO A 51 15.00 -7.03 1.65
N PHE A 52 15.45 -7.43 0.46
CA PHE A 52 15.22 -8.79 -0.05
C PHE A 52 13.73 -9.13 -0.11
N ASP A 53 12.95 -8.25 -0.72
CA ASP A 53 11.50 -8.41 -0.83
C ASP A 53 10.84 -8.52 0.54
N GLY A 54 11.36 -7.75 1.50
CA GLY A 54 10.81 -7.72 2.83
C GLY A 54 9.53 -6.91 2.93
N PRO A 55 8.97 -6.83 4.13
CA PRO A 55 7.71 -6.13 4.33
C PRO A 55 7.88 -4.62 4.16
N ILE A 56 6.75 -3.96 3.91
CA ILE A 56 6.73 -2.51 3.73
C ILE A 56 5.97 -1.91 4.89
N THR A 57 6.60 -0.94 5.55
CA THR A 57 5.98 -0.20 6.64
C THR A 57 5.39 1.07 6.08
N VAL A 58 4.10 1.27 6.34
CA VAL A 58 3.38 2.45 5.84
C VAL A 58 2.77 3.20 7.01
N ASP A 59 2.61 4.50 6.84
CA ASP A 59 1.87 5.35 7.76
C ASP A 59 0.51 5.62 7.12
N ILE A 60 -0.54 5.22 7.84
CA ILE A 60 -1.91 5.42 7.40
C ILE A 60 -2.58 6.29 8.45
N GLU A 61 -2.75 7.58 8.12
CA GLU A 61 -3.44 8.52 8.99
C GLU A 61 -2.84 8.55 10.40
N GLY A 62 -1.52 8.55 10.48
CA GLY A 62 -0.82 8.64 11.75
C GLY A 62 -0.54 7.32 12.43
N ARG A 63 -0.97 6.21 11.85
CA ARG A 63 -0.70 4.88 12.40
C ARG A 63 0.24 4.13 11.48
N GLU A 64 1.20 3.43 12.06
CA GLU A 64 2.11 2.58 11.28
C GLU A 64 1.57 1.18 11.18
N GLU A 65 1.60 0.66 9.95
CA GLU A 65 1.21 -0.72 9.67
C GLU A 65 2.29 -1.36 8.83
N VAL A 66 2.48 -2.66 9.04
CA VAL A 66 3.47 -3.42 8.29
C VAL A 66 2.74 -4.35 7.34
N ILE A 67 3.04 -4.20 6.05
CA ILE A 67 2.36 -4.96 4.99
C ILE A 67 3.35 -5.94 4.40
N GLY A 68 3.00 -7.23 4.43
CA GLY A 68 3.86 -8.24 3.83
C GLY A 68 4.02 -8.03 2.33
N ASN A 69 5.16 -8.44 1.80
CA ASN A 69 5.48 -8.19 0.39
C ASN A 69 4.43 -8.78 -0.55
N ASN A 70 3.93 -9.97 -0.25
CA ASN A 70 2.93 -10.61 -1.11
C ASN A 70 1.66 -9.78 -1.22
N ILE A 71 1.22 -9.22 -0.10
CA ILE A 71 0.00 -8.42 -0.08
C ILE A 71 0.26 -7.06 -0.69
N ALA A 72 1.42 -6.47 -0.41
CA ALA A 72 1.77 -5.16 -0.94
C ALA A 72 1.80 -5.17 -2.47
N GLY A 73 2.18 -6.29 -3.08
CA GLY A 73 2.19 -6.41 -4.53
C GLY A 73 0.82 -6.32 -5.16
N LYS A 74 -0.23 -6.46 -4.38
CA LYS A 74 -1.61 -6.38 -4.87
C LYS A 74 -2.28 -5.05 -4.54
N ILE A 75 -1.56 -4.14 -3.91
CA ILE A 75 -2.06 -2.80 -3.58
C ILE A 75 -1.47 -1.82 -4.57
N TYR A 76 -2.33 -1.13 -5.31
CA TYR A 76 -1.89 -0.22 -6.37
C TYR A 76 -2.08 1.22 -5.94
N LEU A 77 -1.07 2.01 -6.21
CA LEU A 77 -0.94 3.38 -5.70
C LEU A 77 -0.75 4.37 -6.84
N VAL A 78 -1.15 5.61 -6.60
CA VAL A 78 -0.78 6.74 -7.46
C VAL A 78 -0.14 7.79 -6.57
N ASN A 79 0.71 8.64 -7.18
CA ASN A 79 1.34 9.71 -6.43
C ASN A 79 0.30 10.65 -5.86
N TYR A 80 0.53 11.06 -4.62
CA TYR A 80 -0.28 12.08 -3.98
C TYR A 80 0.41 13.43 -4.11
N GLU A 81 -0.34 14.41 -4.58
CA GLU A 81 0.18 15.76 -4.68
C GLU A 81 -0.64 16.73 -3.89
#